data_fcb18da0047a200ce738dbe2297f4396
#
_entry.id   fcb18da0047a200ce738dbe2297f4396
#
_cell.length_a   1.000
_cell.length_b   1.000
_cell.length_c   1.000
_cell.angle_alpha   90.00
_cell.angle_beta   90.00
_cell.angle_gamma   90.00
#
_symmetry.space_group_name_H-M   'P 1'
#
loop_
_entity.id
_entity.type
_entity.pdbx_description
1 polymer ?
#
loop_
_entity_poly.entity_id
_entity_poly.type
_entity_poly.pdbx_seq_one_letter_code
_entity_poly.pdbx_strand_id
1 'polypeptide(L)'
;MSRQDGGARAMLPHIAWRLEEMLAAIAERRPRATGAIEQALRKVPRHWFVPSRGLVLEDDGARPIDRDGDPTAWWDAVYSGRPIATPSAQGPSSYRCVMLAPSCVVDLLELLDPQPGQRILEVGTGSGWITALLCRLTGESGSVTSVEGDATVAEEAWRNLVAAGVRPHLIVGDPARGCPERAPYDRVLAPSVMPDTWVSQARPGAVIVGGNDRAAMRLVVPSADT
;
A
#
# COMPACT_ATOMS: atom_id res chain seq x y z
N MET A 1 16.15 -8.63 32.20
CA MET A 1 15.14 -7.95 31.35
C MET A 1 15.90 -7.16 30.29
N SER A 2 16.23 -7.79 29.18
CA SER A 2 16.95 -7.16 28.08
C SER A 2 15.94 -6.55 27.12
N ARG A 3 15.98 -5.22 26.96
CA ARG A 3 15.30 -4.51 25.88
C ARG A 3 15.94 -4.98 24.58
N GLN A 4 15.21 -5.74 23.76
CA GLN A 4 15.59 -5.96 22.40
C GLN A 4 15.30 -4.64 21.65
N ASP A 5 16.37 -3.88 21.42
CA ASP A 5 16.39 -2.79 20.47
C ASP A 5 15.93 -3.33 19.12
N GLY A 6 14.81 -2.78 18.63
CA GLY A 6 14.35 -2.97 17.25
C GLY A 6 15.36 -2.34 16.30
N GLY A 7 16.47 -3.04 16.07
CA GLY A 7 17.54 -2.60 15.20
C GLY A 7 16.96 -2.32 13.81
N ALA A 8 17.00 -1.06 13.40
CA ALA A 8 16.78 -0.66 12.02
C ALA A 8 17.67 -1.56 11.14
N ARG A 9 17.04 -2.43 10.35
CA ARG A 9 17.74 -3.33 9.44
C ARG A 9 18.51 -2.44 8.47
N ALA A 10 19.84 -2.30 8.68
CA ALA A 10 20.68 -1.48 7.84
C ALA A 10 20.51 -1.93 6.39
N MET A 11 20.05 -1.01 5.55
CA MET A 11 19.83 -1.30 4.15
C MET A 11 21.16 -1.47 3.45
N LEU A 12 21.35 -2.59 2.75
CA LEU A 12 22.59 -2.85 2.01
C LEU A 12 22.78 -1.75 0.93
N PRO A 13 24.01 -1.29 0.66
CA PRO A 13 24.27 -0.15 -0.25
C PRO A 13 23.61 -0.27 -1.62
N HIS A 14 23.61 -1.48 -2.21
CA HIS A 14 23.00 -1.73 -3.51
C HIS A 14 21.46 -1.67 -3.48
N ILE A 15 20.82 -1.85 -2.31
CA ILE A 15 19.37 -1.70 -2.14
C ILE A 15 19.04 -0.22 -1.95
N ALA A 16 19.85 0.50 -1.16
CA ALA A 16 19.69 1.92 -0.96
C ALA A 16 19.76 2.70 -2.29
N TRP A 17 20.71 2.37 -3.15
CA TRP A 17 20.83 2.98 -4.47
C TRP A 17 19.57 2.78 -5.34
N ARG A 18 19.05 1.54 -5.42
CA ARG A 18 17.82 1.26 -6.19
C ARG A 18 16.60 2.03 -5.66
N LEU A 19 16.50 2.16 -4.35
CA LEU A 19 15.44 2.95 -3.72
C LEU A 19 15.55 4.42 -4.13
N GLU A 20 16.74 5.00 -4.08
CA GLU A 20 16.95 6.39 -4.47
C GLU A 20 16.69 6.62 -5.96
N GLU A 21 17.06 5.70 -6.85
CA GLU A 21 16.68 5.76 -8.27
C GLU A 21 15.17 5.74 -8.48
N MET A 22 14.46 4.84 -7.79
CA MET A 22 13.00 4.78 -7.85
C MET A 22 12.38 6.10 -7.37
N LEU A 23 12.87 6.67 -6.27
CA LEU A 23 12.38 7.94 -5.74
C LEU A 23 12.68 9.10 -6.68
N ALA A 24 13.87 9.14 -7.29
CA ALA A 24 14.23 10.15 -8.29
C ALA A 24 13.30 10.08 -9.52
N ALA A 25 13.04 8.88 -10.05
CA ALA A 25 12.12 8.68 -11.17
C ALA A 25 10.68 9.09 -10.85
N ILE A 26 10.24 8.91 -9.59
CA ILE A 26 8.93 9.41 -9.12
C ILE A 26 8.96 10.95 -9.06
N ALA A 27 9.99 11.54 -8.47
CA ALA A 27 10.11 12.99 -8.31
C ALA A 27 10.15 13.74 -9.66
N GLU A 28 10.80 13.20 -10.69
CA GLU A 28 10.79 13.76 -12.04
C GLU A 28 9.38 13.89 -12.62
N ARG A 29 8.52 12.92 -12.33
CA ARG A 29 7.13 12.87 -12.82
C ARG A 29 6.16 13.62 -11.89
N ARG A 30 6.53 13.76 -10.62
CA ARG A 30 5.69 14.27 -9.52
C ARG A 30 6.50 15.19 -8.60
N PRO A 31 6.81 16.43 -9.04
CA PRO A 31 7.63 17.36 -8.26
C PRO A 31 6.96 17.86 -6.96
N ARG A 32 5.71 17.45 -6.71
CA ARG A 32 4.94 17.85 -5.53
C ARG A 32 4.80 16.74 -4.48
N ALA A 33 5.42 15.57 -4.69
CA ALA A 33 5.40 14.53 -3.66
C ALA A 33 5.85 15.12 -2.32
N THR A 34 4.97 15.05 -1.31
CA THR A 34 5.29 15.63 -0.01
C THR A 34 6.46 14.89 0.61
N GLY A 35 7.35 15.63 1.26
CA GLY A 35 8.51 15.01 1.95
C GLY A 35 8.11 13.94 2.96
N ALA A 36 6.88 13.96 3.49
CA ALA A 36 6.33 12.93 4.37
C ALA A 36 6.14 11.59 3.65
N ILE A 37 5.59 11.60 2.42
CA ILE A 37 5.39 10.38 1.61
C ILE A 37 6.77 9.79 1.25
N GLU A 38 7.69 10.62 0.81
CA GLU A 38 9.06 10.20 0.47
C GLU A 38 9.78 9.57 1.68
N GLN A 39 9.67 10.19 2.86
CA GLN A 39 10.20 9.63 4.10
C GLN A 39 9.54 8.30 4.47
N ALA A 40 8.22 8.16 4.27
CA ALA A 40 7.52 6.91 4.51
C ALA A 40 8.03 5.80 3.56
N LEU A 41 8.22 6.10 2.27
CA LEU A 41 8.78 5.16 1.28
C LEU A 41 10.20 4.68 1.66
N ARG A 42 11.05 5.57 2.21
CA ARG A 42 12.37 5.19 2.72
C ARG A 42 12.30 4.29 3.96
N LYS A 43 11.33 4.54 4.85
CA LYS A 43 11.15 3.77 6.08
C LYS A 43 10.43 2.43 5.86
N VAL A 44 9.71 2.31 4.75
CA VAL A 44 8.93 1.11 4.36
C VAL A 44 9.34 0.66 2.96
N PRO A 45 10.57 0.11 2.78
CA PRO A 45 11.06 -0.29 1.48
C PRO A 45 10.17 -1.34 0.83
N ARG A 46 9.89 -1.15 -0.46
CA ARG A 46 8.97 -2.02 -1.24
C ARG A 46 9.33 -3.50 -1.19
N HIS A 47 10.63 -3.83 -1.18
CA HIS A 47 11.11 -5.21 -1.20
C HIS A 47 10.72 -6.06 0.03
N TRP A 48 10.28 -5.43 1.13
CA TRP A 48 9.76 -6.18 2.28
C TRP A 48 8.39 -6.81 2.01
N PHE A 49 7.69 -6.36 0.97
CA PHE A 49 6.31 -6.71 0.63
C PHE A 49 6.20 -7.48 -0.68
N VAL A 50 7.29 -7.60 -1.44
CA VAL A 50 7.33 -8.36 -2.69
C VAL A 50 7.66 -9.82 -2.40
N PRO A 51 6.85 -10.78 -2.89
CA PRO A 51 7.15 -12.20 -2.69
C PRO A 51 8.44 -12.60 -3.40
N SER A 52 9.06 -13.71 -2.96
CA SER A 52 10.25 -14.25 -3.62
C SER A 52 9.97 -14.66 -5.07
N ARG A 53 8.75 -15.08 -5.38
CA ARG A 53 8.28 -15.40 -6.72
C ARG A 53 7.03 -14.61 -7.06
N GLY A 54 6.99 -14.02 -8.23
CA GLY A 54 5.90 -13.18 -8.70
C GLY A 54 5.97 -12.91 -10.19
N LEU A 55 5.15 -11.96 -10.63
CA LEU A 55 5.08 -11.52 -12.02
C LEU A 55 5.19 -10.00 -12.07
N VAL A 56 6.13 -9.46 -12.84
CA VAL A 56 6.10 -8.04 -13.22
C VAL A 56 5.07 -7.88 -14.33
N LEU A 57 4.15 -6.95 -14.17
CA LEU A 57 3.16 -6.62 -15.19
C LEU A 57 3.76 -5.58 -16.15
N GLU A 58 3.87 -5.94 -17.41
CA GLU A 58 4.40 -5.12 -18.49
C GLU A 58 3.28 -4.79 -19.49
N ASP A 59 3.51 -3.86 -20.40
CA ASP A 59 2.46 -3.38 -21.32
C ASP A 59 2.00 -4.47 -22.29
N ASP A 60 2.87 -5.43 -22.58
CA ASP A 60 2.66 -6.54 -23.52
C ASP A 60 2.50 -7.91 -22.83
N GLY A 61 2.44 -7.94 -21.50
CA GLY A 61 2.26 -9.20 -20.75
C GLY A 61 2.77 -9.20 -19.32
N ALA A 62 3.15 -10.37 -18.84
CA ALA A 62 3.65 -10.55 -17.50
C ALA A 62 4.93 -11.39 -17.53
N ARG A 63 6.00 -10.89 -16.92
CA ARG A 63 7.30 -11.54 -16.81
C ARG A 63 7.51 -12.14 -15.42
N PRO A 64 7.85 -13.43 -15.31
CA PRO A 64 8.13 -14.05 -14.02
C PRO A 64 9.41 -13.49 -13.37
N ILE A 65 9.39 -13.41 -12.05
CA ILE A 65 10.54 -13.08 -11.21
C ILE A 65 10.70 -14.14 -10.12
N ASP A 66 11.94 -14.52 -9.84
CA ASP A 66 12.30 -15.50 -8.82
C ASP A 66 13.59 -15.04 -8.13
N ARG A 67 13.47 -14.66 -6.84
CA ARG A 67 14.61 -14.17 -6.05
C ARG A 67 15.69 -15.22 -5.85
N ASP A 68 15.32 -16.50 -5.79
CA ASP A 68 16.26 -17.59 -5.53
C ASP A 68 16.93 -18.05 -6.84
N GLY A 69 16.22 -17.94 -7.98
CA GLY A 69 16.74 -18.31 -9.30
C GLY A 69 17.54 -17.19 -9.96
N ASP A 70 17.06 -15.95 -9.91
CA ASP A 70 17.75 -14.76 -10.43
C ASP A 70 17.53 -13.56 -9.47
N PRO A 71 18.39 -13.44 -8.44
CA PRO A 71 18.29 -12.33 -7.49
C PRO A 71 18.42 -10.96 -8.14
N THR A 72 19.25 -10.82 -9.18
CA THR A 72 19.48 -9.52 -9.84
C THR A 72 18.20 -9.05 -10.54
N ALA A 73 17.60 -9.89 -11.39
CA ALA A 73 16.36 -9.59 -12.07
C ALA A 73 15.21 -9.34 -11.07
N TRP A 74 15.18 -10.06 -9.94
CA TRP A 74 14.20 -9.80 -8.88
C TRP A 74 14.36 -8.39 -8.27
N TRP A 75 15.59 -7.99 -7.91
CA TRP A 75 15.85 -6.67 -7.35
C TRP A 75 15.54 -5.55 -8.33
N ASP A 76 15.87 -5.72 -9.61
CA ASP A 76 15.57 -4.75 -10.66
C ASP A 76 14.05 -4.61 -10.85
N ALA A 77 13.32 -5.72 -10.80
CA ALA A 77 11.86 -5.73 -10.87
C ALA A 77 11.21 -5.02 -9.67
N VAL A 78 11.68 -5.29 -8.45
CA VAL A 78 11.15 -4.69 -7.21
C VAL A 78 11.19 -3.17 -7.26
N TYR A 79 12.25 -2.60 -7.78
CA TYR A 79 12.45 -1.16 -7.83
C TYR A 79 12.19 -0.54 -9.22
N SER A 80 11.70 -1.34 -10.17
CA SER A 80 11.15 -0.83 -11.41
C SER A 80 9.88 -0.01 -11.15
N GLY A 81 9.50 0.86 -12.05
CA GLY A 81 8.24 1.59 -11.99
C GLY A 81 7.00 0.75 -12.30
N ARG A 82 7.08 -0.59 -12.28
CA ARG A 82 6.03 -1.52 -12.72
C ARG A 82 5.26 -2.14 -11.54
N PRO A 83 3.97 -2.52 -11.76
CA PRO A 83 3.23 -3.33 -10.81
C PRO A 83 3.81 -4.74 -10.71
N ILE A 84 3.63 -5.37 -9.53
CA ILE A 84 4.03 -6.78 -9.31
C ILE A 84 2.83 -7.56 -8.82
N ALA A 85 2.54 -8.67 -9.50
CA ALA A 85 1.42 -9.54 -9.18
C ALA A 85 1.89 -10.84 -8.52
N THR A 86 1.07 -11.34 -7.60
CA THR A 86 1.16 -12.69 -7.08
C THR A 86 0.19 -13.58 -7.88
N PRO A 87 0.69 -14.63 -8.56
CA PRO A 87 -0.18 -15.51 -9.35
C PRO A 87 -1.25 -16.19 -8.49
N SER A 88 -2.41 -16.42 -9.09
CA SER A 88 -3.47 -17.25 -8.52
C SER A 88 -3.37 -18.68 -9.09
N ALA A 89 -3.89 -19.65 -8.34
CA ALA A 89 -4.07 -21.02 -8.84
C ALA A 89 -5.16 -21.15 -9.93
N GLN A 90 -5.93 -20.08 -10.17
CA GLN A 90 -7.07 -20.09 -11.10
C GLN A 90 -6.69 -19.90 -12.57
N GLY A 91 -5.42 -19.63 -12.90
CA GLY A 91 -4.93 -19.52 -14.26
C GLY A 91 -3.88 -18.43 -14.48
N PRO A 92 -3.26 -18.42 -15.67
CA PRO A 92 -2.10 -17.57 -15.94
C PRO A 92 -2.38 -16.06 -15.98
N SER A 93 -3.64 -15.66 -16.16
CA SER A 93 -4.07 -14.24 -16.13
C SER A 93 -4.87 -13.88 -14.88
N SER A 94 -4.88 -14.77 -13.88
CA SER A 94 -5.56 -14.53 -12.60
C SER A 94 -4.53 -14.24 -11.52
N TYR A 95 -4.71 -13.12 -10.83
CA TYR A 95 -3.81 -12.67 -9.77
C TYR A 95 -4.54 -12.69 -8.43
N ARG A 96 -3.88 -13.21 -7.40
CA ARG A 96 -4.36 -13.16 -6.04
C ARG A 96 -4.20 -11.76 -5.43
N CYS A 97 -3.09 -11.13 -5.76
CA CYS A 97 -2.76 -9.80 -5.29
C CYS A 97 -1.96 -9.06 -6.37
N VAL A 98 -2.23 -7.77 -6.55
CA VAL A 98 -1.41 -6.89 -7.39
C VAL A 98 -0.91 -5.74 -6.53
N MET A 99 0.40 -5.66 -6.38
CA MET A 99 1.07 -4.51 -5.81
C MET A 99 1.21 -3.44 -6.90
N LEU A 100 0.58 -2.30 -6.72
CA LEU A 100 0.58 -1.20 -7.68
C LEU A 100 1.98 -0.65 -7.96
N ALA A 101 2.13 0.02 -9.09
CA ALA A 101 3.34 0.76 -9.42
C ALA A 101 3.65 1.82 -8.34
N PRO A 102 4.92 2.04 -7.97
CA PRO A 102 5.28 3.02 -6.94
C PRO A 102 4.75 4.43 -7.20
N SER A 103 4.76 4.88 -8.46
CA SER A 103 4.20 6.18 -8.85
C SER A 103 2.69 6.27 -8.62
N CYS A 104 1.96 5.20 -8.91
CA CYS A 104 0.53 5.13 -8.64
C CYS A 104 0.24 5.19 -7.12
N VAL A 105 1.02 4.48 -6.31
CA VAL A 105 0.89 4.55 -4.84
C VAL A 105 1.12 5.96 -4.34
N VAL A 106 2.12 6.68 -4.87
CA VAL A 106 2.35 8.09 -4.52
C VAL A 106 1.16 8.95 -4.93
N ASP A 107 0.63 8.81 -6.14
CA ASP A 107 -0.54 9.54 -6.60
C ASP A 107 -1.77 9.33 -5.67
N LEU A 108 -2.02 8.09 -5.28
CA LEU A 108 -3.11 7.76 -4.35
C LEU A 108 -2.90 8.37 -2.97
N LEU A 109 -1.68 8.34 -2.44
CA LEU A 109 -1.35 8.94 -1.13
C LEU A 109 -1.42 10.47 -1.17
N GLU A 110 -0.99 11.11 -2.26
CA GLU A 110 -1.14 12.58 -2.45
C GLU A 110 -2.61 12.99 -2.50
N LEU A 111 -3.44 12.25 -3.25
CA LEU A 111 -4.89 12.51 -3.33
C LEU A 111 -5.59 12.28 -1.99
N LEU A 112 -5.16 11.27 -1.23
CA LEU A 112 -5.72 10.94 0.07
C LEU A 112 -5.31 11.95 1.13
N ASP A 113 -4.09 12.48 1.04
CA ASP A 113 -3.50 13.44 1.97
C ASP A 113 -3.64 12.99 3.43
N PRO A 114 -3.07 11.81 3.80
CA PRO A 114 -3.18 11.30 5.16
C PRO A 114 -2.36 12.16 6.14
N GLN A 115 -3.00 12.56 7.25
CA GLN A 115 -2.37 13.39 8.27
C GLN A 115 -2.12 12.60 9.56
N PRO A 116 -1.11 12.98 10.37
CA PRO A 116 -0.90 12.39 11.70
C PRO A 116 -2.16 12.43 12.56
N GLY A 117 -2.41 11.36 13.29
CA GLY A 117 -3.58 11.23 14.18
C GLY A 117 -4.87 10.80 13.51
N GLN A 118 -4.93 10.73 12.17
CA GLN A 118 -6.14 10.35 11.45
C GLN A 118 -6.47 8.86 11.56
N ARG A 119 -7.76 8.58 11.40
CA ARG A 119 -8.33 7.22 11.29
C ARG A 119 -8.57 6.92 9.83
N ILE A 120 -7.91 5.90 9.32
CA ILE A 120 -7.97 5.52 7.89
C ILE A 120 -8.62 4.15 7.73
N LEU A 121 -9.53 4.04 6.78
CA LEU A 121 -9.99 2.77 6.22
C LEU A 121 -9.24 2.51 4.91
N GLU A 122 -8.59 1.38 4.81
CA GLU A 122 -8.06 0.83 3.57
C GLU A 122 -8.86 -0.40 3.19
N VAL A 123 -9.27 -0.50 1.94
CA VAL A 123 -9.98 -1.66 1.41
C VAL A 123 -9.13 -2.31 0.34
N GLY A 124 -8.78 -3.58 0.56
CA GLY A 124 -7.81 -4.32 -0.25
C GLY A 124 -6.38 -4.16 0.28
N THR A 125 -6.06 -4.90 1.34
CA THR A 125 -4.72 -4.90 1.97
C THR A 125 -3.62 -5.33 1.00
N GLY A 126 -3.91 -6.34 0.19
CA GLY A 126 -2.95 -6.92 -0.73
C GLY A 126 -1.69 -7.39 -0.02
N SER A 127 -0.51 -6.94 -0.47
CA SER A 127 0.77 -7.28 0.18
C SER A 127 1.00 -6.60 1.53
N GLY A 128 0.19 -5.58 1.88
CA GLY A 128 0.34 -4.73 3.05
C GLY A 128 1.27 -3.53 2.88
N TRP A 129 1.81 -3.28 1.68
CA TRP A 129 2.75 -2.17 1.49
C TRP A 129 2.10 -0.80 1.70
N ILE A 130 0.93 -0.56 1.08
CA ILE A 130 0.19 0.70 1.27
C ILE A 130 -0.27 0.84 2.72
N THR A 131 -0.77 -0.24 3.33
CA THR A 131 -1.12 -0.28 4.75
C THR A 131 0.03 0.20 5.64
N ALA A 132 1.25 -0.30 5.39
CA ALA A 132 2.43 0.10 6.15
C ALA A 132 2.80 1.57 5.94
N LEU A 133 2.69 2.08 4.71
CA LEU A 133 2.88 3.51 4.41
C LEU A 133 1.87 4.38 5.15
N LEU A 134 0.58 4.01 5.13
CA LEU A 134 -0.48 4.69 5.86
C LEU A 134 -0.20 4.72 7.37
N CYS A 135 0.23 3.60 7.95
CA CYS A 135 0.61 3.55 9.37
C CYS A 135 1.76 4.51 9.70
N ARG A 136 2.74 4.67 8.80
CA ARG A 136 3.84 5.62 9.01
C ARG A 136 3.40 7.07 8.87
N LEU A 137 2.48 7.35 7.95
CA LEU A 137 1.97 8.71 7.72
C LEU A 137 1.02 9.16 8.84
N THR A 138 0.19 8.27 9.37
CA THR A 138 -0.72 8.58 10.48
C THR A 138 -0.03 8.64 11.84
N GLY A 139 1.12 7.96 11.99
CA GLY A 139 1.87 7.89 13.24
C GLY A 139 1.14 7.13 14.35
N GLU A 140 1.71 7.18 15.57
CA GLU A 140 1.19 6.44 16.73
C GLU A 140 -0.16 6.95 17.25
N SER A 141 -0.47 8.21 17.01
CA SER A 141 -1.75 8.82 17.41
C SER A 141 -2.90 8.52 16.46
N GLY A 142 -2.60 8.03 15.24
CA GLY A 142 -3.59 7.62 14.25
C GLY A 142 -3.91 6.13 14.29
N SER A 143 -4.79 5.70 13.41
CA SER A 143 -5.11 4.28 13.26
C SER A 143 -5.44 3.93 11.82
N VAL A 144 -4.95 2.77 11.38
CA VAL A 144 -5.28 2.21 10.06
C VAL A 144 -6.07 0.92 10.28
N THR A 145 -7.24 0.86 9.68
CA THR A 145 -8.05 -0.35 9.54
C THR A 145 -7.96 -0.79 8.10
N SER A 146 -7.49 -2.01 7.86
CA SER A 146 -7.36 -2.56 6.51
C SER A 146 -8.21 -3.82 6.37
N VAL A 147 -9.02 -3.90 5.30
CA VAL A 147 -9.94 -5.02 5.05
C VAL A 147 -9.44 -5.79 3.83
N GLU A 148 -9.28 -7.11 4.00
CA GLU A 148 -8.87 -8.04 2.93
C GLU A 148 -9.89 -9.16 2.78
N GLY A 149 -10.28 -9.46 1.53
CA GLY A 149 -11.26 -10.50 1.23
C GLY A 149 -10.67 -11.92 1.23
N ASP A 150 -9.40 -12.06 0.90
CA ASP A 150 -8.70 -13.35 0.85
C ASP A 150 -7.89 -13.56 2.14
N ALA A 151 -8.28 -14.59 2.92
CA ALA A 151 -7.63 -14.92 4.18
C ALA A 151 -6.13 -15.27 4.03
N THR A 152 -5.74 -15.87 2.89
CA THR A 152 -4.33 -16.21 2.62
C THR A 152 -3.51 -14.95 2.36
N VAL A 153 -4.06 -14.01 1.57
CA VAL A 153 -3.45 -12.70 1.32
C VAL A 153 -3.31 -11.92 2.62
N ALA A 154 -4.36 -11.90 3.44
CA ALA A 154 -4.35 -11.23 4.75
C ALA A 154 -3.28 -11.80 5.69
N GLU A 155 -3.10 -13.12 5.73
CA GLU A 155 -2.07 -13.76 6.54
C GLU A 155 -0.66 -13.39 6.07
N GLU A 156 -0.41 -13.39 4.77
CA GLU A 156 0.86 -12.97 4.18
C GLU A 156 1.13 -11.48 4.47
N ALA A 157 0.12 -10.63 4.27
CA ALA A 157 0.21 -9.21 4.60
C ALA A 157 0.53 -8.97 6.07
N TRP A 158 -0.12 -9.69 6.97
CA TRP A 158 0.14 -9.58 8.42
C TRP A 158 1.60 -9.88 8.77
N ARG A 159 2.18 -10.96 8.20
CA ARG A 159 3.61 -11.28 8.41
C ARG A 159 4.51 -10.15 7.94
N ASN A 160 4.23 -9.57 6.76
CA ASN A 160 4.98 -8.45 6.20
C ASN A 160 4.86 -7.20 7.10
N LEU A 161 3.66 -6.87 7.56
CA LEU A 161 3.37 -5.72 8.41
C LEU A 161 4.08 -5.82 9.77
N VAL A 162 4.01 -7.00 10.39
CA VAL A 162 4.73 -7.27 11.65
C VAL A 162 6.23 -7.14 11.46
N ALA A 163 6.78 -7.68 10.35
CA ALA A 163 8.21 -7.56 10.04
C ALA A 163 8.62 -6.11 9.74
N ALA A 164 7.72 -5.29 9.20
CA ALA A 164 7.91 -3.86 8.98
C ALA A 164 7.74 -3.00 10.27
N GLY A 165 7.40 -3.62 11.39
CA GLY A 165 7.23 -2.96 12.68
C GLY A 165 5.96 -2.10 12.77
N VAL A 166 4.91 -2.45 12.02
CA VAL A 166 3.60 -1.78 12.09
C VAL A 166 2.50 -2.78 12.46
N ARG A 167 1.45 -2.30 13.11
CA ARG A 167 0.34 -3.13 13.58
C ARG A 167 -1.01 -2.45 13.31
N PRO A 168 -1.49 -2.47 12.04
CA PRO A 168 -2.83 -1.99 11.74
C PRO A 168 -3.90 -2.93 12.31
N HIS A 169 -5.15 -2.50 12.24
CA HIS A 169 -6.30 -3.39 12.43
C HIS A 169 -6.59 -4.10 11.11
N LEU A 170 -5.99 -5.27 10.91
CA LEU A 170 -6.24 -6.09 9.73
C LEU A 170 -7.45 -6.98 9.95
N ILE A 171 -8.40 -6.93 9.02
CA ILE A 171 -9.67 -7.64 9.08
C ILE A 171 -9.82 -8.48 7.82
N VAL A 172 -10.12 -9.76 8.00
CA VAL A 172 -10.55 -10.62 6.90
C VAL A 172 -12.07 -10.51 6.80
N GLY A 173 -12.57 -10.01 5.66
CA GLY A 173 -14.01 -9.77 5.50
C GLY A 173 -14.38 -9.28 4.12
N ASP A 174 -15.67 -9.01 3.93
CA ASP A 174 -16.17 -8.47 2.66
C ASP A 174 -15.66 -7.03 2.44
N PRO A 175 -14.84 -6.79 1.41
CA PRO A 175 -14.36 -5.46 1.08
C PRO A 175 -15.48 -4.43 0.84
N ALA A 176 -16.60 -4.85 0.25
CA ALA A 176 -17.73 -3.97 0.00
C ALA A 176 -18.41 -3.47 1.28
N ARG A 177 -18.33 -4.24 2.37
CA ARG A 177 -18.84 -3.84 3.69
C ARG A 177 -17.97 -2.78 4.36
N GLY A 178 -16.67 -2.76 4.10
CA GLY A 178 -15.72 -1.98 4.89
C GLY A 178 -15.63 -2.47 6.34
N CYS A 179 -15.53 -1.53 7.31
CA CYS A 179 -15.51 -1.86 8.73
C CYS A 179 -16.31 -0.84 9.55
N PRO A 180 -17.64 -0.93 9.60
CA PRO A 180 -18.50 0.02 10.31
C PRO A 180 -18.25 0.04 11.83
N GLU A 181 -17.76 -1.07 12.40
CA GLU A 181 -17.47 -1.18 13.83
C GLU A 181 -16.34 -0.25 14.30
N ARG A 182 -15.54 0.25 13.34
CA ARG A 182 -14.43 1.17 13.59
C ARG A 182 -14.64 2.55 12.99
N ALA A 183 -15.78 2.81 12.39
CA ALA A 183 -16.16 4.15 11.90
C ALA A 183 -16.31 5.17 13.06
N PRO A 184 -16.29 6.48 12.80
CA PRO A 184 -16.09 7.09 11.49
C PRO A 184 -14.61 7.26 11.13
N TYR A 185 -14.34 7.34 9.81
CA TYR A 185 -13.00 7.50 9.25
C TYR A 185 -12.78 8.93 8.72
N ASP A 186 -11.53 9.41 8.82
CA ASP A 186 -11.08 10.68 8.22
C ASP A 186 -10.74 10.50 6.74
N ARG A 187 -10.22 9.32 6.39
CA ARG A 187 -9.75 8.97 5.06
C ARG A 187 -10.20 7.55 4.72
N VAL A 188 -10.56 7.34 3.45
CA VAL A 188 -10.83 5.99 2.91
C VAL A 188 -10.03 5.81 1.64
N LEU A 189 -9.27 4.74 1.56
CA LEU A 189 -8.53 4.33 0.37
C LEU A 189 -9.03 2.99 -0.13
N ALA A 190 -9.39 2.93 -1.41
CA ALA A 190 -9.83 1.71 -2.04
C ALA A 190 -9.38 1.61 -3.51
N PRO A 191 -8.88 0.46 -3.97
CA PRO A 191 -8.40 0.30 -5.34
C PRO A 191 -9.52 0.00 -6.36
N SER A 192 -10.78 0.30 -6.05
CA SER A 192 -11.92 -0.08 -6.88
C SER A 192 -13.09 0.90 -6.80
N VAL A 193 -14.22 0.56 -7.42
CA VAL A 193 -15.47 1.32 -7.37
C VAL A 193 -15.91 1.52 -5.92
N MET A 194 -16.31 2.74 -5.58
CA MET A 194 -16.72 3.14 -4.24
C MET A 194 -18.20 2.80 -3.99
N PRO A 195 -18.52 1.81 -3.13
CA PRO A 195 -19.89 1.59 -2.69
C PRO A 195 -20.31 2.63 -1.66
N ASP A 196 -21.61 2.94 -1.60
CA ASP A 196 -22.20 3.90 -0.65
C ASP A 196 -21.91 3.55 0.83
N THR A 197 -21.65 2.27 1.11
CA THR A 197 -21.29 1.76 2.43
C THR A 197 -20.01 2.39 2.99
N TRP A 198 -19.04 2.75 2.14
CA TRP A 198 -17.81 3.40 2.61
C TRP A 198 -18.05 4.90 2.88
N VAL A 199 -18.92 5.54 2.09
CA VAL A 199 -19.31 6.94 2.30
C VAL A 199 -20.01 7.08 3.66
N SER A 200 -20.90 6.15 4.01
CA SER A 200 -21.60 6.16 5.31
C SER A 200 -20.69 5.93 6.51
N GLN A 201 -19.49 5.38 6.31
CA GLN A 201 -18.49 5.16 7.35
C GLN A 201 -17.49 6.32 7.47
N ALA A 202 -17.53 7.27 6.54
CA ALA A 202 -16.66 8.44 6.53
C ALA A 202 -17.34 9.60 7.27
N ARG A 203 -16.56 10.39 8.01
CA ARG A 203 -17.08 11.60 8.67
C ARG A 203 -17.32 12.72 7.66
N PRO A 204 -18.16 13.71 7.98
CA PRO A 204 -18.24 14.94 7.19
C PRO A 204 -16.84 15.56 6.99
N GLY A 205 -16.53 15.98 5.78
CA GLY A 205 -15.21 16.48 5.40
C GLY A 205 -14.14 15.40 5.14
N ALA A 206 -14.47 14.11 5.30
CA ALA A 206 -13.54 13.03 4.98
C ALA A 206 -13.22 12.98 3.49
N VAL A 207 -12.00 12.48 3.18
CA VAL A 207 -11.56 12.25 1.81
C VAL A 207 -11.60 10.76 1.52
N ILE A 208 -12.23 10.40 0.40
CA ILE A 208 -12.27 9.05 -0.14
C ILE A 208 -11.51 9.06 -1.46
N VAL A 209 -10.52 8.17 -1.58
CA VAL A 209 -9.75 7.98 -2.80
C VAL A 209 -9.94 6.56 -3.30
N GLY A 210 -10.36 6.45 -4.56
CA GLY A 210 -10.42 5.18 -5.28
C GLY A 210 -9.58 5.25 -6.53
N GLY A 211 -8.98 4.15 -6.94
CA GLY A 211 -8.23 4.15 -8.18
C GLY A 211 -7.25 3.00 -8.32
N ASN A 212 -6.64 2.97 -9.49
CA ASN A 212 -5.63 1.98 -9.90
C ASN A 212 -4.59 2.66 -10.81
N ASP A 213 -3.72 1.87 -11.44
CA ASP A 213 -2.66 2.36 -12.35
C ASP A 213 -3.19 3.13 -13.58
N ARG A 214 -4.49 3.12 -13.85
CA ARG A 214 -5.10 3.80 -15.02
C ARG A 214 -5.79 5.11 -14.67
N ALA A 215 -6.45 5.17 -13.49
CA ALA A 215 -7.19 6.33 -13.06
C ALA A 215 -7.35 6.35 -11.54
N ALA A 216 -7.33 7.55 -10.96
CA ALA A 216 -7.65 7.78 -9.56
C ALA A 216 -8.77 8.83 -9.46
N MET A 217 -9.66 8.64 -8.47
CA MET A 217 -10.77 9.54 -8.17
C MET A 217 -10.68 9.95 -6.69
N ARG A 218 -10.94 11.24 -6.44
CA ARG A 218 -11.02 11.80 -5.09
C ARG A 218 -12.40 12.36 -4.84
N LEU A 219 -13.05 11.92 -3.79
CA LEU A 219 -14.32 12.42 -3.29
C LEU A 219 -14.11 13.08 -1.93
N VAL A 220 -14.75 14.21 -1.69
CA VAL A 220 -14.85 14.83 -0.36
C VAL A 220 -16.28 14.67 0.13
N VAL A 221 -16.46 14.06 1.30
CA VAL A 221 -17.79 13.89 1.91
C VAL A 221 -18.31 15.26 2.34
N PRO A 222 -19.52 15.69 1.91
CA PRO A 222 -20.06 16.99 2.27
C PRO A 222 -20.12 17.21 3.78
N SER A 223 -19.81 18.43 4.23
CA SER A 223 -20.08 18.86 5.59
C SER A 223 -21.57 19.14 5.74
N ALA A 224 -22.13 18.91 6.91
CA ALA A 224 -23.57 19.11 7.17
C ALA A 224 -24.03 20.58 7.07
N ASP A 225 -23.10 21.53 6.87
CA ASP A 225 -23.33 22.96 6.85
C ASP A 225 -23.24 23.60 5.43
N THR A 226 -23.36 22.77 4.37
CA THR A 226 -23.39 23.28 2.98
C THR A 226 -24.67 22.89 2.24
#